data_e9952383929859fbc444d5c995634d3e
#
_entry.id   e9952383929859fbc444d5c995634d3e
#
_cell.length_a   1.000
_cell.length_b   1.000
_cell.length_c   1.000
_cell.angle_alpha   90.00
_cell.angle_beta   90.00
_cell.angle_gamma   90.00
#
_symmetry.space_group_name_H-M   'P 1'
#
loop_
_entity.id
_entity.type
_entity.pdbx_description
1 polymer ?
#
loop_
_entity_poly.entity_id
_entity_poly.type
_entity_poly.pdbx_seq_one_letter_code
_entity_poly.pdbx_strand_id
1 'polypeptide(L)'
;MLAGAIHMMRGTPYIFQGEELGMTNAGYTDISQYRDVESTNYYQIMLERGKTKEEALHILNERSRDNGRTPMQWNGGENAGFTSGRPWISLPDNYKTINVEAEMADEDSILYYYRRLIAIRKEEPAVAEGSIEFIETSDPQILAYRRILGEDEILAIHNFGSEEKAVPPACKEGAYSLLLGNYKSDAEGVPDKLKAYESVILKKQAY
;
A
#
# COMPACT_ATOMS: atom_id res chain seq x y z
N MET A 1 -3.22 -3.01 3.13
CA MET A 1 -2.42 -3.37 4.33
C MET A 1 -1.17 -2.49 4.47
N LEU A 2 -0.24 -2.43 3.51
CA LEU A 2 1.01 -1.64 3.61
C LEU A 2 0.78 -0.17 3.96
N ALA A 3 -0.22 0.47 3.35
CA ALA A 3 -0.59 1.85 3.67
C ALA A 3 -0.92 2.03 5.16
N GLY A 4 -1.74 1.13 5.75
CA GLY A 4 -2.05 1.15 7.18
C GLY A 4 -0.79 1.01 8.04
N ALA A 5 0.08 0.05 7.69
CA ALA A 5 1.32 -0.17 8.42
C ALA A 5 2.22 1.08 8.43
N ILE A 6 2.38 1.75 7.29
CA ILE A 6 3.28 2.91 7.16
C ILE A 6 2.66 4.18 7.77
N HIS A 7 1.37 4.44 7.50
CA HIS A 7 0.73 5.69 7.96
C HIS A 7 0.56 5.78 9.46
N MET A 8 0.50 4.66 10.17
CA MET A 8 0.42 4.64 11.63
C MET A 8 1.80 4.70 12.30
N MET A 9 2.91 4.54 11.56
CA MET A 9 4.25 4.68 12.12
C MET A 9 4.58 6.12 12.50
N ARG A 10 5.60 6.28 13.36
CA ARG A 10 6.17 7.58 13.70
C ARG A 10 6.97 8.15 12.52
N GLY A 11 6.80 9.42 12.23
CA GLY A 11 7.46 10.11 11.13
C GLY A 11 6.44 10.67 10.13
N THR A 12 6.92 11.26 9.04
CA THR A 12 6.08 11.82 7.99
C THR A 12 5.87 10.78 6.89
N PRO A 13 4.64 10.30 6.65
CA PRO A 13 4.38 9.41 5.55
C PRO A 13 4.44 10.17 4.22
N TYR A 14 5.01 9.55 3.20
CA TYR A 14 4.99 10.02 1.83
C TYR A 14 4.14 9.08 1.01
N ILE A 15 3.22 9.63 0.24
CA ILE A 15 2.38 8.88 -0.70
C ILE A 15 3.00 9.05 -2.07
N PHE A 16 3.45 7.95 -2.68
CA PHE A 16 3.92 7.97 -4.05
C PHE A 16 2.72 8.01 -4.99
N GLN A 17 2.76 8.89 -6.03
CA GLN A 17 1.63 9.05 -6.94
C GLN A 17 1.20 7.70 -7.55
N GLY A 18 -0.09 7.40 -7.45
CA GLY A 18 -0.69 6.17 -7.97
C GLY A 18 -0.79 5.02 -6.98
N GLU A 19 -0.04 5.04 -5.86
CA GLU A 19 -0.20 4.00 -4.83
C GLU A 19 -1.58 4.08 -4.16
N GLU A 20 -2.13 5.29 -4.04
CA GLU A 20 -3.47 5.56 -3.53
C GLU A 20 -4.59 5.06 -4.44
N LEU A 21 -4.26 4.68 -5.67
CA LEU A 21 -5.19 4.07 -6.64
C LEU A 21 -4.94 2.56 -6.81
N GLY A 22 -3.85 2.04 -6.23
CA GLY A 22 -3.40 0.69 -6.52
C GLY A 22 -2.84 0.51 -7.93
N MET A 23 -2.22 1.56 -8.51
CA MET A 23 -1.52 1.46 -9.79
C MET A 23 -0.44 0.39 -9.72
N THR A 24 -0.31 -0.40 -10.77
CA THR A 24 0.65 -1.49 -10.87
C THR A 24 1.83 -1.13 -11.75
N ASN A 25 2.84 -2.01 -11.78
CA ASN A 25 3.92 -1.94 -12.75
C ASN A 25 3.38 -1.95 -14.19
N ALA A 26 4.13 -1.35 -15.12
CA ALA A 26 3.67 -1.06 -16.48
C ALA A 26 3.31 -2.31 -17.30
N GLY A 27 3.91 -3.46 -17.00
CA GLY A 27 3.64 -4.72 -17.72
C GLY A 27 4.11 -4.71 -19.17
N TYR A 28 5.22 -4.01 -19.48
CA TYR A 28 5.74 -3.87 -20.83
C TYR A 28 6.20 -5.22 -21.40
N THR A 29 5.90 -5.43 -22.68
CA THR A 29 6.19 -6.68 -23.42
C THR A 29 7.33 -6.55 -24.41
N ASP A 30 7.84 -5.32 -24.62
CA ASP A 30 8.94 -5.04 -25.54
C ASP A 30 9.89 -3.99 -24.95
N ILE A 31 11.20 -4.17 -25.19
CA ILE A 31 12.23 -3.27 -24.67
C ILE A 31 12.08 -1.83 -25.21
N SER A 32 11.50 -1.64 -26.38
CA SER A 32 11.28 -0.32 -26.97
C SER A 32 10.26 0.54 -26.19
N GLN A 33 9.50 -0.06 -25.29
CA GLN A 33 8.56 0.65 -24.41
C GLN A 33 9.25 1.32 -23.24
N TYR A 34 10.44 0.83 -22.84
CA TYR A 34 11.24 1.41 -21.77
C TYR A 34 11.94 2.69 -22.21
N ARG A 35 12.08 3.63 -21.30
CA ARG A 35 12.74 4.93 -21.47
C ARG A 35 13.97 5.09 -20.55
N ASP A 36 14.03 4.30 -19.48
CA ASP A 36 15.14 4.32 -18.56
C ASP A 36 16.38 3.70 -19.18
N VAL A 37 17.44 4.52 -19.27
CA VAL A 37 18.74 4.11 -19.87
C VAL A 37 19.37 2.94 -19.14
N GLU A 38 19.23 2.89 -17.80
CA GLU A 38 19.72 1.75 -17.02
C GLU A 38 19.00 0.46 -17.40
N SER A 39 17.69 0.51 -17.56
CA SER A 39 16.89 -0.63 -17.97
C SER A 39 17.27 -1.14 -19.37
N THR A 40 17.43 -0.23 -20.34
CA THR A 40 17.84 -0.62 -21.70
C THR A 40 19.25 -1.19 -21.76
N ASN A 41 20.21 -0.63 -21.03
CA ASN A 41 21.55 -1.16 -20.94
C ASN A 41 21.58 -2.52 -20.23
N TYR A 42 20.85 -2.65 -19.12
CA TYR A 42 20.82 -3.90 -18.36
C TYR A 42 20.16 -5.03 -19.14
N TYR A 43 19.16 -4.70 -19.98
CA TYR A 43 18.56 -5.66 -20.91
C TYR A 43 19.62 -6.30 -21.82
N GLN A 44 20.48 -5.51 -22.45
CA GLN A 44 21.53 -6.02 -23.31
C GLN A 44 22.53 -6.91 -22.54
N ILE A 45 22.97 -6.45 -21.36
CA ILE A 45 23.85 -7.24 -20.50
C ILE A 45 23.22 -8.59 -20.10
N MET A 46 21.92 -8.62 -19.84
CA MET A 46 21.22 -9.86 -19.50
C MET A 46 21.21 -10.85 -20.69
N LEU A 47 20.98 -10.35 -21.92
CA LEU A 47 21.05 -11.17 -23.13
C LEU A 47 22.46 -11.71 -23.38
N GLU A 48 23.49 -10.87 -23.24
CA GLU A 48 24.91 -11.27 -23.37
C GLU A 48 25.30 -12.33 -22.33
N ARG A 49 24.65 -12.33 -21.15
CA ARG A 49 24.80 -13.34 -20.09
C ARG A 49 23.94 -14.58 -20.29
N GLY A 50 23.29 -14.72 -21.45
CA GLY A 50 22.52 -15.91 -21.83
C GLY A 50 21.09 -15.97 -21.34
N LYS A 51 20.53 -14.86 -20.81
CA LYS A 51 19.08 -14.83 -20.51
C LYS A 51 18.27 -14.69 -21.79
N THR A 52 17.07 -15.26 -21.80
CA THR A 52 16.11 -15.04 -22.88
C THR A 52 15.54 -13.62 -22.81
N LYS A 53 14.91 -13.17 -23.91
CA LYS A 53 14.22 -11.88 -23.96
C LYS A 53 13.09 -11.82 -22.92
N GLU A 54 12.36 -12.90 -22.78
CA GLU A 54 11.24 -13.01 -21.86
C GLU A 54 11.71 -12.92 -20.40
N GLU A 55 12.79 -13.61 -20.03
CA GLU A 55 13.39 -13.51 -18.70
C GLU A 55 13.90 -12.10 -18.41
N ALA A 56 14.54 -11.45 -19.38
CA ALA A 56 15.06 -10.10 -19.22
C ALA A 56 13.90 -9.09 -19.05
N LEU A 57 12.83 -9.18 -19.86
CA LEU A 57 11.65 -8.34 -19.73
C LEU A 57 10.91 -8.57 -18.42
N HIS A 58 10.80 -9.82 -17.96
CA HIS A 58 10.21 -10.13 -16.66
C HIS A 58 10.95 -9.40 -15.53
N ILE A 59 12.30 -9.44 -15.53
CA ILE A 59 13.11 -8.74 -14.53
C ILE A 59 12.90 -7.23 -14.60
N LEU A 60 12.83 -6.64 -15.82
CA LEU A 60 12.58 -5.22 -15.98
C LEU A 60 11.18 -4.82 -15.52
N ASN A 61 10.17 -5.63 -15.79
CA ASN A 61 8.81 -5.40 -15.30
C ASN A 61 8.74 -5.36 -13.76
N GLU A 62 9.64 -6.09 -13.08
CA GLU A 62 9.71 -6.07 -11.61
C GLU A 62 10.60 -4.94 -11.04
N ARG A 63 11.61 -4.49 -11.80
CA ARG A 63 12.71 -3.69 -11.23
C ARG A 63 12.94 -2.34 -11.88
N SER A 64 12.41 -2.09 -13.09
CA SER A 64 12.65 -0.84 -13.80
C SER A 64 12.07 0.37 -13.07
N ARG A 65 12.83 1.46 -13.05
CA ARG A 65 12.34 2.77 -12.57
C ARG A 65 11.18 3.32 -13.39
N ASP A 66 11.01 2.87 -14.62
CA ASP A 66 9.89 3.29 -15.47
C ASP A 66 8.52 2.89 -14.92
N ASN A 67 8.46 1.83 -14.10
CA ASN A 67 7.23 1.43 -13.40
C ASN A 67 6.66 2.56 -12.53
N GLY A 68 7.52 3.35 -11.89
CA GLY A 68 7.12 4.51 -11.09
C GLY A 68 6.98 5.83 -11.86
N ARG A 69 7.10 5.79 -13.22
CA ARG A 69 7.06 7.00 -14.07
C ARG A 69 5.91 7.01 -15.05
N THR A 70 5.08 5.97 -15.04
CA THR A 70 3.89 5.90 -15.90
C THR A 70 2.96 7.07 -15.59
N PRO A 71 2.22 7.58 -16.60
CA PRO A 71 1.28 8.68 -16.39
C PRO A 71 0.23 8.34 -15.34
N MET A 72 -0.15 9.33 -14.52
CA MET A 72 -1.24 9.21 -13.57
C MET A 72 -2.53 8.84 -14.30
N GLN A 73 -3.25 7.86 -13.77
CA GLN A 73 -4.48 7.32 -14.33
C GLN A 73 -5.69 8.08 -13.78
N TRP A 74 -6.15 9.13 -14.49
CA TRP A 74 -7.26 9.96 -14.05
C TRP A 74 -8.62 9.36 -14.36
N ASN A 75 -8.78 8.72 -15.54
CA ASN A 75 -10.03 8.09 -15.98
C ASN A 75 -9.78 6.99 -17.02
N GLY A 76 -10.82 6.29 -17.42
CA GLY A 76 -10.76 5.22 -18.43
C GLY A 76 -10.71 5.69 -19.89
N GLY A 77 -10.63 7.00 -20.16
CA GLY A 77 -10.57 7.59 -21.49
C GLY A 77 -9.20 7.54 -22.15
N GLU A 78 -9.06 8.23 -23.28
CA GLU A 78 -7.81 8.30 -24.04
C GLU A 78 -6.66 8.82 -23.15
N ASN A 79 -5.52 8.16 -23.23
CA ASN A 79 -4.32 8.45 -22.40
C ASN A 79 -4.62 8.55 -20.89
N ALA A 80 -5.61 7.80 -20.41
CA ALA A 80 -6.08 7.84 -19.02
C ALA A 80 -6.47 9.25 -18.53
N GLY A 81 -6.87 10.15 -19.43
CA GLY A 81 -7.15 11.56 -19.12
C GLY A 81 -5.90 12.38 -18.75
N PHE A 82 -4.69 11.81 -18.87
CA PHE A 82 -3.44 12.47 -18.49
C PHE A 82 -3.03 13.57 -19.48
N THR A 83 -3.20 13.32 -20.78
CA THR A 83 -2.84 14.26 -21.86
C THR A 83 -3.67 14.04 -23.10
N SER A 84 -3.87 15.11 -23.89
CA SER A 84 -4.43 15.04 -25.24
C SER A 84 -3.41 14.68 -26.32
N GLY A 85 -2.11 14.71 -25.98
CA GLY A 85 -1.00 14.36 -26.86
C GLY A 85 -0.47 12.95 -26.59
N ARG A 86 0.63 12.59 -27.24
CA ARG A 86 1.31 11.31 -26.98
C ARG A 86 2.08 11.39 -25.66
N PRO A 87 1.79 10.50 -24.69
CA PRO A 87 2.58 10.44 -23.45
C PRO A 87 4.04 10.11 -23.74
N TRP A 88 4.95 10.66 -22.95
CA TRP A 88 6.39 10.34 -23.01
C TRP A 88 6.68 8.85 -22.78
N ILE A 89 5.97 8.23 -21.84
CA ILE A 89 6.05 6.81 -21.52
C ILE A 89 4.64 6.20 -21.60
N SER A 90 4.55 4.94 -22.02
CA SER A 90 3.27 4.28 -22.22
C SER A 90 2.54 4.02 -20.91
N LEU A 91 1.21 4.03 -20.96
CA LEU A 91 0.37 3.65 -19.83
C LEU A 91 0.31 2.13 -19.68
N PRO A 92 0.13 1.62 -18.45
CA PRO A 92 -0.32 0.25 -18.20
C PRO A 92 -1.73 0.05 -18.78
N ASP A 93 -2.01 -1.13 -19.33
CA ASP A 93 -3.32 -1.42 -19.95
C ASP A 93 -4.49 -1.39 -18.96
N ASN A 94 -4.22 -1.48 -17.66
CA ASN A 94 -5.22 -1.51 -16.60
C ASN A 94 -5.82 -0.13 -16.26
N TYR A 95 -5.39 0.96 -16.89
CA TYR A 95 -5.92 2.30 -16.64
C TYR A 95 -7.44 2.41 -16.85
N LYS A 96 -8.03 1.49 -17.63
CA LYS A 96 -9.47 1.46 -17.86
C LYS A 96 -10.28 1.09 -16.62
N THR A 97 -9.66 0.41 -15.66
CA THR A 97 -10.30 -0.08 -14.43
C THR A 97 -9.66 0.48 -13.16
N ILE A 98 -8.36 0.79 -13.19
CA ILE A 98 -7.63 1.39 -12.08
C ILE A 98 -7.37 2.86 -12.43
N ASN A 99 -8.18 3.76 -11.91
CA ASN A 99 -8.06 5.19 -12.15
C ASN A 99 -8.85 5.99 -11.11
N VAL A 100 -8.56 7.29 -11.01
CA VAL A 100 -9.18 8.18 -10.02
C VAL A 100 -10.70 8.18 -10.11
N GLU A 101 -11.27 8.22 -11.32
CA GLU A 101 -12.73 8.26 -11.52
C GLU A 101 -13.40 6.99 -10.97
N ALA A 102 -12.82 5.81 -11.25
CA ALA A 102 -13.33 4.53 -10.75
C ALA A 102 -13.18 4.44 -9.23
N GLU A 103 -12.01 4.80 -8.67
CA GLU A 103 -11.76 4.78 -7.23
C GLU A 103 -12.67 5.76 -6.47
N MET A 104 -12.98 6.92 -7.05
CA MET A 104 -13.92 7.89 -6.45
C MET A 104 -15.39 7.43 -6.48
N ALA A 105 -15.73 6.51 -7.37
CA ALA A 105 -17.07 5.94 -7.44
C ALA A 105 -17.33 4.81 -6.43
N ASP A 106 -16.27 4.31 -5.78
CA ASP A 106 -16.34 3.22 -4.79
C ASP A 106 -15.82 3.67 -3.43
N GLU A 107 -16.70 3.81 -2.44
CA GLU A 107 -16.32 4.21 -1.07
C GLU A 107 -15.46 3.18 -0.33
N ASP A 108 -15.39 1.94 -0.81
CA ASP A 108 -14.53 0.89 -0.27
C ASP A 108 -13.18 0.80 -1.00
N SER A 109 -12.91 1.71 -1.94
CA SER A 109 -11.69 1.75 -2.73
C SER A 109 -10.42 2.03 -1.94
N ILE A 110 -9.27 1.78 -2.58
CA ILE A 110 -7.95 2.11 -2.03
C ILE A 110 -7.84 3.62 -1.77
N LEU A 111 -8.36 4.46 -2.66
CA LEU A 111 -8.36 5.91 -2.50
C LEU A 111 -9.08 6.36 -1.22
N TYR A 112 -10.27 5.82 -0.97
CA TYR A 112 -10.99 6.14 0.27
C TYR A 112 -10.32 5.57 1.51
N TYR A 113 -9.63 4.44 1.40
CA TYR A 113 -8.81 3.92 2.49
C TYR A 113 -7.67 4.88 2.86
N TYR A 114 -6.94 5.41 1.86
CA TYR A 114 -5.92 6.45 2.08
C TYR A 114 -6.50 7.73 2.69
N ARG A 115 -7.66 8.18 2.22
CA ARG A 115 -8.35 9.35 2.80
C ARG A 115 -8.65 9.17 4.27
N ARG A 116 -9.14 7.97 4.65
CA ARG A 116 -9.40 7.61 6.05
C ARG A 116 -8.12 7.55 6.89
N LEU A 117 -7.04 6.99 6.36
CA LEU A 117 -5.74 6.99 7.04
C LEU A 117 -5.23 8.40 7.32
N ILE A 118 -5.35 9.31 6.34
CA ILE A 118 -4.95 10.72 6.50
C ILE A 118 -5.83 11.42 7.53
N ALA A 119 -7.14 11.15 7.54
CA ALA A 119 -8.07 11.72 8.53
C ALA A 119 -7.69 11.27 9.95
N ILE A 120 -7.51 9.96 10.18
CA ILE A 120 -7.07 9.42 11.47
C ILE A 120 -5.77 10.09 11.92
N ARG A 121 -4.80 10.25 11.03
CA ARG A 121 -3.53 10.89 11.37
C ARG A 121 -3.67 12.35 11.80
N LYS A 122 -4.69 13.07 11.31
CA LYS A 122 -4.99 14.45 11.70
C LYS A 122 -5.82 14.52 12.98
N GLU A 123 -6.68 13.57 13.22
CA GLU A 123 -7.66 13.56 14.31
C GLU A 123 -7.11 12.89 15.58
N GLU A 124 -6.12 11.99 15.43
CA GLU A 124 -5.51 11.24 16.54
C GLU A 124 -4.08 11.71 16.82
N PRO A 125 -3.88 12.61 17.81
CA PRO A 125 -2.56 13.15 18.13
C PRO A 125 -1.54 12.05 18.47
N ALA A 126 -1.97 10.93 19.07
CA ALA A 126 -1.11 9.79 19.34
C ALA A 126 -0.42 9.24 18.08
N VAL A 127 -1.08 9.31 16.91
CA VAL A 127 -0.47 8.88 15.63
C VAL A 127 0.58 9.88 15.16
N ALA A 128 0.34 11.19 15.28
CA ALA A 128 1.24 12.22 14.80
C ALA A 128 2.45 12.42 15.74
N GLU A 129 2.19 12.54 17.05
CA GLU A 129 3.15 13.00 18.06
C GLU A 129 3.60 11.91 19.04
N GLY A 130 2.80 10.85 19.21
CA GLY A 130 3.05 9.80 20.20
C GLY A 130 4.34 9.04 19.99
N SER A 131 4.82 8.39 21.05
CA SER A 131 5.88 7.39 20.96
C SER A 131 5.42 6.19 20.14
N ILE A 132 6.35 5.35 19.71
CA ILE A 132 6.06 4.07 19.08
C ILE A 132 6.67 2.96 19.92
N GLU A 133 5.88 1.92 20.20
CA GLU A 133 6.31 0.72 20.91
C GLU A 133 5.95 -0.50 20.08
N PHE A 134 6.96 -1.23 19.60
CA PHE A 134 6.74 -2.47 18.89
C PHE A 134 6.37 -3.59 19.85
N ILE A 135 5.34 -4.36 19.48
CA ILE A 135 4.92 -5.54 20.21
C ILE A 135 5.70 -6.72 19.65
N GLU A 136 6.43 -7.41 20.52
CA GLU A 136 7.14 -8.62 20.12
C GLU A 136 6.14 -9.73 19.75
N THR A 137 6.32 -10.30 18.57
CA THR A 137 5.48 -11.35 18.04
C THR A 137 6.29 -12.60 17.72
N SER A 138 5.73 -13.77 17.94
CA SER A 138 6.39 -15.05 17.58
C SER A 138 6.28 -15.37 16.09
N ASP A 139 5.34 -14.73 15.36
CA ASP A 139 5.17 -14.91 13.92
C ASP A 139 5.81 -13.73 13.18
N PRO A 140 6.85 -13.96 12.35
CA PRO A 140 7.55 -12.90 11.61
C PRO A 140 6.68 -12.21 10.54
N GLN A 141 5.51 -12.76 10.23
CA GLN A 141 4.56 -12.16 9.29
C GLN A 141 3.56 -11.21 9.97
N ILE A 142 3.57 -11.13 11.30
CA ILE A 142 2.75 -10.19 12.05
C ILE A 142 3.60 -9.01 12.50
N LEU A 143 3.22 -7.81 12.08
CA LEU A 143 3.75 -6.54 12.59
C LEU A 143 2.69 -5.92 13.50
N ALA A 144 3.05 -5.69 14.76
CA ALA A 144 2.18 -5.02 15.72
C ALA A 144 2.94 -3.96 16.50
N TYR A 145 2.30 -2.81 16.72
CA TYR A 145 2.88 -1.72 17.50
C TYR A 145 1.79 -0.81 18.08
N ARG A 146 2.15 -0.11 19.15
CA ARG A 146 1.35 0.94 19.78
C ARG A 146 1.92 2.32 19.48
N ARG A 147 1.01 3.29 19.34
CA ARG A 147 1.32 4.73 19.38
C ARG A 147 0.73 5.28 20.66
N ILE A 148 1.54 5.94 21.49
CA ILE A 148 1.15 6.35 22.83
C ILE A 148 1.45 7.83 23.02
N LEU A 149 0.43 8.59 23.46
CA LEU A 149 0.56 9.99 23.85
C LEU A 149 -0.27 10.24 25.13
N GLY A 150 0.40 10.27 26.28
CA GLY A 150 -0.30 10.33 27.56
C GLY A 150 -1.18 9.11 27.79
N GLU A 151 -2.49 9.31 27.89
CA GLU A 151 -3.49 8.22 28.05
C GLU A 151 -4.02 7.71 26.70
N ASP A 152 -3.79 8.47 25.61
CA ASP A 152 -4.22 8.07 24.27
C ASP A 152 -3.31 6.99 23.70
N GLU A 153 -3.93 5.89 23.25
CA GLU A 153 -3.21 4.77 22.66
C GLU A 153 -3.92 4.28 21.38
N ILE A 154 -3.13 4.16 20.32
CA ILE A 154 -3.54 3.53 19.06
C ILE A 154 -2.75 2.25 18.88
N LEU A 155 -3.44 1.14 18.69
CA LEU A 155 -2.87 -0.16 18.38
C LEU A 155 -3.02 -0.45 16.90
N ALA A 156 -1.93 -0.78 16.22
CA ALA A 156 -1.91 -1.16 14.81
C ALA A 156 -1.38 -2.58 14.68
N ILE A 157 -2.12 -3.45 13.97
CA ILE A 157 -1.76 -4.85 13.76
C ILE A 157 -1.92 -5.19 12.29
N HIS A 158 -0.89 -5.83 11.71
CA HIS A 158 -0.81 -6.09 10.28
C HIS A 158 -0.33 -7.51 10.02
N ASN A 159 -1.05 -8.24 9.16
CA ASN A 159 -0.63 -9.54 8.67
C ASN A 159 0.03 -9.39 7.28
N PHE A 160 1.33 -9.64 7.19
CA PHE A 160 2.09 -9.63 5.92
C PHE A 160 2.03 -10.97 5.17
N GLY A 161 1.38 -11.97 5.77
CA GLY A 161 1.25 -13.30 5.18
C GLY A 161 0.04 -13.42 4.26
N SER A 162 0.12 -14.38 3.35
CA SER A 162 -0.96 -14.77 2.43
C SER A 162 -1.99 -15.73 3.06
N GLU A 163 -1.84 -16.03 4.34
CA GLU A 163 -2.74 -16.91 5.10
C GLU A 163 -3.26 -16.20 6.35
N GLU A 164 -4.35 -16.74 6.91
CA GLU A 164 -4.88 -16.27 8.19
C GLU A 164 -3.89 -16.52 9.32
N LYS A 165 -3.73 -15.52 10.21
CA LYS A 165 -2.81 -15.55 11.33
C LYS A 165 -3.49 -15.18 12.64
N ALA A 166 -3.10 -15.84 13.72
CA ALA A 166 -3.56 -15.49 15.05
C ALA A 166 -2.99 -14.14 15.50
N VAL A 167 -3.83 -13.31 16.13
CA VAL A 167 -3.36 -12.07 16.74
C VAL A 167 -2.61 -12.39 18.04
N PRO A 168 -1.41 -11.81 18.26
CA PRO A 168 -0.63 -12.05 19.47
C PRO A 168 -1.40 -11.69 20.75
N PRO A 169 -1.30 -12.50 21.81
CA PRO A 169 -1.99 -12.22 23.08
C PRO A 169 -1.71 -10.83 23.65
N ALA A 170 -0.47 -10.34 23.51
CA ALA A 170 -0.07 -9.01 23.97
C ALA A 170 -0.84 -7.85 23.29
N CYS A 171 -1.45 -8.08 22.12
CA CYS A 171 -2.31 -7.11 21.47
C CYS A 171 -3.72 -7.04 22.06
N LYS A 172 -4.12 -8.03 22.89
CA LYS A 172 -5.46 -8.16 23.48
C LYS A 172 -5.58 -7.58 24.88
N GLU A 173 -4.53 -6.93 25.37
CA GLU A 173 -4.52 -6.32 26.69
C GLU A 173 -5.23 -4.95 26.65
N GLY A 174 -6.45 -4.90 27.17
CA GLY A 174 -7.28 -3.69 27.22
C GLY A 174 -8.50 -3.76 26.30
N ALA A 175 -9.35 -2.76 26.43
CA ALA A 175 -10.53 -2.59 25.59
C ALA A 175 -10.19 -1.65 24.43
N TYR A 176 -10.50 -2.05 23.21
CA TYR A 176 -10.22 -1.27 22.00
C TYR A 176 -11.48 -1.16 21.14
N SER A 177 -11.58 -0.09 20.37
CA SER A 177 -12.55 0.09 19.30
C SER A 177 -11.86 0.18 17.95
N LEU A 178 -12.45 -0.41 16.92
CA LEU A 178 -11.91 -0.35 15.56
C LEU A 178 -12.02 1.08 15.00
N LEU A 179 -10.91 1.66 14.56
CA LEU A 179 -10.88 2.91 13.81
C LEU A 179 -10.93 2.65 12.30
N LEU A 180 -10.12 1.69 11.84
CA LEU A 180 -10.00 1.37 10.42
C LEU A 180 -9.47 -0.05 10.21
N GLY A 181 -10.09 -0.76 9.28
CA GLY A 181 -9.60 -2.01 8.71
C GLY A 181 -9.61 -1.95 7.18
N ASN A 182 -8.78 -2.76 6.53
CA ASN A 182 -8.84 -2.93 5.06
C ASN A 182 -9.78 -4.05 4.62
N TYR A 183 -10.42 -4.73 5.57
CA TYR A 183 -11.55 -5.63 5.36
C TYR A 183 -12.77 -5.08 6.09
N LYS A 184 -13.95 -5.30 5.52
CA LYS A 184 -15.20 -5.03 6.25
C LYS A 184 -15.29 -5.96 7.46
N SER A 185 -15.49 -5.40 8.63
CA SER A 185 -15.60 -6.14 9.88
C SER A 185 -16.60 -5.45 10.79
N ASP A 186 -17.50 -6.24 11.34
CA ASP A 186 -18.43 -5.83 12.41
C ASP A 186 -17.85 -6.18 13.80
N ALA A 187 -16.57 -6.58 13.86
CA ALA A 187 -15.94 -6.98 15.11
C ALA A 187 -15.74 -5.78 16.03
N GLU A 188 -16.24 -5.88 17.24
CA GLU A 188 -15.90 -4.98 18.33
C GLU A 188 -14.56 -5.42 18.93
N GLY A 189 -13.60 -4.49 18.97
CA GLY A 189 -12.29 -4.72 19.60
C GLY A 189 -11.26 -5.43 18.73
N VAL A 190 -10.26 -6.02 19.41
CA VAL A 190 -9.15 -6.72 18.77
C VAL A 190 -9.62 -8.08 18.25
N PRO A 191 -9.50 -8.40 16.97
CA PRO A 191 -9.90 -9.70 16.44
C PRO A 191 -9.00 -10.82 16.96
N ASP A 192 -9.50 -12.06 16.96
CA ASP A 192 -8.72 -13.23 17.32
C ASP A 192 -7.69 -13.60 16.26
N LYS A 193 -8.01 -13.33 15.00
CA LYS A 193 -7.20 -13.63 13.83
C LYS A 193 -7.29 -12.50 12.83
N LEU A 194 -6.25 -12.37 12.02
CA LEU A 194 -6.20 -11.51 10.84
C LEU A 194 -6.22 -12.38 9.58
N LYS A 195 -7.03 -11.98 8.61
CA LYS A 195 -7.04 -12.57 7.26
C LYS A 195 -5.70 -12.29 6.56
N ALA A 196 -5.50 -12.93 5.40
CA ALA A 196 -4.36 -12.62 4.54
C ALA A 196 -4.28 -11.12 4.24
N TYR A 197 -3.11 -10.52 4.45
CA TYR A 197 -2.86 -9.10 4.22
C TYR A 197 -3.84 -8.15 4.93
N GLU A 198 -4.38 -8.57 6.06
CA GLU A 198 -5.27 -7.71 6.86
C GLU A 198 -4.48 -6.71 7.70
N SER A 199 -5.04 -5.52 7.80
CA SER A 199 -4.57 -4.41 8.63
C SER A 199 -5.73 -3.91 9.48
N VAL A 200 -5.55 -3.86 10.79
CA VAL A 200 -6.51 -3.26 11.73
C VAL A 200 -5.83 -2.17 12.55
N ILE A 201 -6.51 -1.05 12.68
CA ILE A 201 -6.09 0.12 13.46
C ILE A 201 -7.18 0.35 14.50
N LEU A 202 -6.80 0.33 15.76
CA LEU A 202 -7.73 0.36 16.89
C LEU A 202 -7.33 1.47 17.87
N LYS A 203 -8.32 2.07 18.51
CA LYS A 203 -8.14 3.05 19.58
C LYS A 203 -8.52 2.42 20.92
N LYS A 204 -7.66 2.61 21.92
CA LYS A 204 -7.94 2.20 23.29
C LYS A 204 -9.10 3.00 23.84
N GLN A 205 -10.03 2.32 24.50
CA GLN A 205 -11.16 2.95 25.16
C GLN A 205 -10.72 3.55 26.49
N ALA A 206 -11.11 4.79 26.75
CA ALA A 206 -10.96 5.39 28.08
C ALA A 206 -11.89 4.66 29.06
N TYR A 207 -11.38 4.41 30.25
CA TYR A 207 -12.16 3.85 31.37
C TYR A 207 -13.08 4.92 31.95
#